data_23b87f330209c8446a2cf6003e7bf306
#
_entry.id   23b87f330209c8446a2cf6003e7bf306
#
_cell.length_a   1.000
_cell.length_b   1.000
_cell.length_c   1.000
_cell.angle_alpha   90.00
_cell.angle_beta   90.00
_cell.angle_gamma   90.00
#
_symmetry.space_group_name_H-M   'P 1'
#
loop_
_entity.id
_entity.type
_entity.pdbx_description
1 polymer ?
#
loop_
_entity_poly.entity_id
_entity_poly.type
_entity_poly.pdbx_seq_one_letter_code
_entity_poly.pdbx_strand_id
1 'polypeptide(L)'
;MRVIAGRYKGRRLKAPTWEGLRPTSDKLRETLFNILAPRIEGARVLDGYAGTGAVGIEAISRGAAHVTFIDQNRRAAALIASNLKECGIEGGYTIHCAEVGAVLDARAAADGFDLILLDPPYDIDNAGFILDRAAHHLADNGLIVLERATRREPPESGALRRIRDVKSGDSTLSLFVIRD
;
A
#
# COMPACT_ATOMS: atom_id res chain seq x y z
N MET A 1 -13.48 10.91 -3.92
CA MET A 1 -12.19 10.66 -3.26
C MET A 1 -11.20 11.76 -3.64
N ARG A 2 -10.27 12.13 -2.78
CA ARG A 2 -9.28 13.21 -3.01
C ARG A 2 -7.99 12.94 -2.23
N VAL A 3 -6.91 13.61 -2.62
CA VAL A 3 -5.66 13.66 -1.86
C VAL A 3 -5.89 14.49 -0.59
N ILE A 4 -5.48 13.92 0.57
CA ILE A 4 -5.81 14.47 1.89
C ILE A 4 -4.81 15.55 2.32
N ALA A 5 -3.51 15.30 2.09
CA ALA A 5 -2.45 16.19 2.55
C ALA A 5 -1.26 16.24 1.56
N GLY A 6 -0.25 17.07 1.86
CA GLY A 6 0.98 17.19 1.10
C GLY A 6 0.86 18.06 -0.15
N ARG A 7 1.82 17.88 -1.08
CA ARG A 7 2.02 18.71 -2.28
C ARG A 7 0.78 18.76 -3.19
N TYR A 8 0.03 17.66 -3.26
CA TYR A 8 -1.12 17.52 -4.16
C TYR A 8 -2.46 17.57 -3.42
N LYS A 9 -2.49 18.09 -2.19
CA LYS A 9 -3.71 18.22 -1.37
C LYS A 9 -4.89 18.79 -2.14
N GLY A 10 -6.05 18.15 -2.00
CA GLY A 10 -7.32 18.58 -2.59
C GLY A 10 -7.53 18.09 -4.04
N ARG A 11 -6.50 17.56 -4.74
CA ARG A 11 -6.67 16.99 -6.07
C ARG A 11 -7.66 15.83 -6.03
N ARG A 12 -8.59 15.82 -6.99
CA ARG A 12 -9.61 14.77 -7.10
C ARG A 12 -9.01 13.52 -7.71
N LEU A 13 -9.42 12.37 -7.18
CA LEU A 13 -9.10 11.06 -7.72
C LEU A 13 -10.38 10.43 -8.26
N LYS A 14 -10.29 9.85 -9.46
CA LYS A 14 -11.37 9.09 -10.09
C LYS A 14 -11.62 7.83 -9.28
N ALA A 15 -12.89 7.50 -9.09
CA ALA A 15 -13.32 6.24 -8.52
C ALA A 15 -13.46 5.19 -9.62
N PRO A 16 -13.41 3.88 -9.29
CA PRO A 16 -13.70 2.83 -10.25
C PRO A 16 -15.16 2.93 -10.71
N THR A 17 -15.39 2.66 -11.99
CA THR A 17 -16.73 2.60 -12.59
C THR A 17 -17.27 1.16 -12.68
N TRP A 18 -16.56 0.20 -12.09
CA TRP A 18 -16.90 -1.23 -12.06
C TRP A 18 -17.01 -1.73 -10.63
N GLU A 19 -17.75 -2.80 -10.45
CA GLU A 19 -17.95 -3.46 -9.15
C GLU A 19 -16.71 -4.27 -8.73
N GLY A 20 -16.59 -4.51 -7.42
CA GLY A 20 -15.55 -5.37 -6.84
C GLY A 20 -14.31 -4.64 -6.32
N LEU A 21 -14.18 -3.33 -6.56
CA LEU A 21 -13.10 -2.54 -5.98
C LEU A 21 -13.69 -1.59 -4.93
N ARG A 22 -13.40 -1.85 -3.66
CA ARG A 22 -13.79 -0.99 -2.54
C ARG A 22 -12.65 0.00 -2.26
N PRO A 23 -12.84 1.30 -2.52
CA PRO A 23 -11.81 2.28 -2.20
C PRO A 23 -11.59 2.37 -0.69
N THR A 24 -10.32 2.42 -0.27
CA THR A 24 -9.95 2.74 1.11
C THR A 24 -10.59 4.06 1.52
N SER A 25 -11.32 4.08 2.63
CA SER A 25 -12.03 5.28 3.08
C SER A 25 -11.04 6.42 3.39
N ASP A 26 -11.47 7.66 3.20
CA ASP A 26 -10.64 8.84 3.53
C ASP A 26 -10.20 8.80 5.00
N LYS A 27 -11.06 8.35 5.93
CA LYS A 27 -10.76 8.20 7.36
C LYS A 27 -9.66 7.15 7.63
N LEU A 28 -9.74 5.99 6.98
CA LEU A 28 -8.74 4.94 7.15
C LEU A 28 -7.40 5.37 6.57
N ARG A 29 -7.42 6.02 5.42
CA ARG A 29 -6.23 6.58 4.77
C ARG A 29 -5.58 7.68 5.62
N GLU A 30 -6.37 8.56 6.22
CA GLU A 30 -5.87 9.55 7.19
C GLU A 30 -5.22 8.88 8.41
N THR A 31 -5.87 7.86 8.98
CA THR A 31 -5.32 7.07 10.09
C THR A 31 -4.00 6.43 9.70
N LEU A 32 -3.92 5.78 8.53
CA LEU A 32 -2.70 5.18 8.00
C LEU A 32 -1.55 6.21 7.93
N PHE A 33 -1.80 7.33 7.27
CA PHE A 33 -0.75 8.34 7.09
C PHE A 33 -0.38 9.12 8.34
N ASN A 34 -1.24 9.20 9.34
CA ASN A 34 -0.87 9.70 10.67
C ASN A 34 0.15 8.76 11.35
N ILE A 35 0.01 7.46 11.17
CA ILE A 35 0.99 6.47 11.66
C ILE A 35 2.31 6.58 10.88
N LEU A 36 2.24 6.75 9.57
CA LEU A 36 3.40 6.77 8.68
C LEU A 36 4.12 8.12 8.64
N ALA A 37 3.55 9.20 9.21
CA ALA A 37 4.08 10.55 9.12
C ALA A 37 5.60 10.67 9.40
N PRO A 38 6.18 10.00 10.43
CA PRO A 38 7.61 10.11 10.70
C PRO A 38 8.51 9.33 9.73
N ARG A 39 7.95 8.56 8.79
CA ARG A 39 8.67 7.61 7.93
C ARG A 39 8.43 7.83 6.43
N ILE A 40 7.53 8.75 6.06
CA ILE A 40 7.05 8.83 4.67
C ILE A 40 7.95 9.69 3.79
N GLU A 41 8.57 10.75 4.33
CA GLU A 41 9.41 11.65 3.56
C GLU A 41 10.69 10.92 3.11
N GLY A 42 10.96 10.95 1.81
CA GLY A 42 12.08 10.26 1.19
C GLY A 42 11.92 8.73 1.08
N ALA A 43 10.82 8.15 1.57
CA ALA A 43 10.62 6.72 1.60
C ALA A 43 10.42 6.11 0.20
N ARG A 44 10.89 4.87 0.05
CA ARG A 44 10.54 3.96 -1.05
C ARG A 44 9.36 3.11 -0.60
N VAL A 45 8.23 3.27 -1.26
CA VAL A 45 6.95 2.68 -0.86
C VAL A 45 6.50 1.65 -1.88
N LEU A 46 6.04 0.50 -1.42
CA LEU A 46 5.26 -0.44 -2.21
C LEU A 46 3.79 -0.33 -1.81
N ASP A 47 2.91 -0.06 -2.78
CA ASP A 47 1.46 -0.09 -2.66
C ASP A 47 0.96 -1.34 -3.38
N GLY A 48 0.79 -2.41 -2.63
CA GLY A 48 0.33 -3.71 -3.12
C GLY A 48 -1.18 -3.82 -3.04
N TYR A 49 -1.80 -4.31 -4.10
CA TYR A 49 -3.26 -4.28 -4.32
C TYR A 49 -3.78 -2.85 -4.45
N ALA A 50 -3.06 -2.04 -5.23
CA ALA A 50 -3.16 -0.58 -5.23
C ALA A 50 -4.52 0.00 -5.68
N GLY A 51 -5.34 -0.76 -6.38
CA GLY A 51 -6.72 -0.39 -6.74
C GLY A 51 -6.82 0.93 -7.50
N THR A 52 -7.28 1.98 -6.82
CA THR A 52 -7.36 3.34 -7.39
C THR A 52 -6.04 4.09 -7.37
N GLY A 53 -5.03 3.57 -6.67
CA GLY A 53 -3.76 4.24 -6.39
C GLY A 53 -3.83 5.32 -5.31
N ALA A 54 -4.96 5.44 -4.60
CA ALA A 54 -5.16 6.54 -3.66
C ALA A 54 -4.16 6.53 -2.50
N VAL A 55 -3.73 5.35 -2.05
CA VAL A 55 -2.74 5.21 -0.96
C VAL A 55 -1.36 5.62 -1.46
N GLY A 56 -0.89 5.07 -2.57
CA GLY A 56 0.41 5.44 -3.12
C GLY A 56 0.49 6.89 -3.60
N ILE A 57 -0.59 7.44 -4.17
CA ILE A 57 -0.66 8.86 -4.55
C ILE A 57 -0.59 9.77 -3.31
N GLU A 58 -1.24 9.40 -2.22
CA GLU A 58 -1.12 10.11 -0.93
C GLU A 58 0.33 10.04 -0.41
N ALA A 59 1.00 8.88 -0.54
CA ALA A 59 2.42 8.73 -0.18
C ALA A 59 3.31 9.69 -0.97
N ILE A 60 3.15 9.75 -2.31
CA ILE A 60 3.87 10.71 -3.16
C ILE A 60 3.57 12.15 -2.72
N SER A 61 2.30 12.46 -2.44
CA SER A 61 1.89 13.80 -2.01
C SER A 61 2.56 14.23 -0.70
N ARG A 62 2.88 13.28 0.16
CA ARG A 62 3.52 13.50 1.47
C ARG A 62 5.04 13.37 1.44
N GLY A 63 5.64 13.23 0.26
CA GLY A 63 7.09 13.29 0.09
C GLY A 63 7.80 11.95 -0.06
N ALA A 64 7.09 10.84 -0.31
CA ALA A 64 7.74 9.58 -0.69
C ALA A 64 8.63 9.79 -1.94
N ALA A 65 9.83 9.24 -1.91
CA ALA A 65 10.78 9.37 -3.02
C ALA A 65 10.37 8.55 -4.23
N HIS A 66 9.82 7.37 -4.00
CA HIS A 66 9.33 6.49 -5.06
C HIS A 66 8.20 5.60 -4.56
N VAL A 67 7.18 5.40 -5.40
CA VAL A 67 6.08 4.48 -5.13
C VAL A 67 5.97 3.43 -6.23
N THR A 68 6.03 2.17 -5.84
CA THR A 68 5.75 1.03 -6.72
C THR A 68 4.31 0.58 -6.50
N PHE A 69 3.46 0.83 -7.47
CA PHE A 69 2.07 0.37 -7.49
C PHE A 69 2.00 -1.03 -8.11
N ILE A 70 1.30 -1.94 -7.47
CA ILE A 70 1.07 -3.29 -7.99
C ILE A 70 -0.43 -3.59 -7.91
N ASP A 71 -1.03 -3.93 -9.06
CA ASP A 71 -2.38 -4.47 -9.12
C ASP A 71 -2.51 -5.40 -10.33
N GLN A 72 -3.11 -6.57 -10.16
CA GLN A 72 -3.30 -7.52 -11.26
C GLN A 72 -4.41 -7.11 -12.24
N ASN A 73 -5.30 -6.21 -11.83
CA ASN A 73 -6.41 -5.74 -12.65
C ASN A 73 -5.95 -4.65 -13.61
N ARG A 74 -6.01 -4.91 -14.92
CA ARG A 74 -5.64 -3.94 -15.97
C ARG A 74 -6.43 -2.62 -15.88
N ARG A 75 -7.71 -2.67 -15.43
CA ARG A 75 -8.51 -1.46 -15.24
C ARG A 75 -8.00 -0.64 -14.06
N ALA A 76 -7.57 -1.30 -12.98
CA ALA A 76 -6.95 -0.63 -11.84
C ALA A 76 -5.62 0.03 -12.24
N ALA A 77 -4.73 -0.67 -12.94
CA ALA A 77 -3.48 -0.11 -13.44
C ALA A 77 -3.71 1.13 -14.33
N ALA A 78 -4.68 1.08 -15.24
CA ALA A 78 -5.07 2.22 -16.07
C ALA A 78 -5.65 3.38 -15.24
N LEU A 79 -6.44 3.07 -14.20
CA LEU A 79 -7.01 4.07 -13.30
C LEU A 79 -5.93 4.76 -12.46
N ILE A 80 -4.93 4.01 -11.95
CA ILE A 80 -3.76 4.56 -11.26
C ILE A 80 -3.04 5.56 -12.16
N ALA A 81 -2.71 5.17 -13.39
CA ALA A 81 -2.05 6.05 -14.36
C ALA A 81 -2.86 7.32 -14.66
N SER A 82 -4.20 7.17 -14.80
CA SER A 82 -5.10 8.32 -15.00
C SER A 82 -5.12 9.25 -13.78
N ASN A 83 -5.15 8.71 -12.57
CA ASN A 83 -5.17 9.49 -11.33
C ASN A 83 -3.85 10.24 -11.11
N LEU A 84 -2.70 9.59 -11.38
CA LEU A 84 -1.38 10.24 -11.35
C LEU A 84 -1.32 11.42 -12.31
N LYS A 85 -1.76 11.21 -13.55
CA LYS A 85 -1.82 12.28 -14.57
C LYS A 85 -2.74 13.43 -14.14
N GLU A 86 -3.92 13.14 -13.62
CA GLU A 86 -4.88 14.14 -13.12
C GLU A 86 -4.31 14.97 -11.97
N CYS A 87 -3.47 14.35 -11.14
CA CYS A 87 -2.75 15.05 -10.07
C CYS A 87 -1.52 15.83 -10.57
N GLY A 88 -1.11 15.69 -11.84
CA GLY A 88 0.11 16.31 -12.37
C GLY A 88 1.39 15.67 -11.82
N ILE A 89 1.34 14.37 -11.49
CA ILE A 89 2.50 13.59 -11.04
C ILE A 89 3.15 12.95 -12.25
N GLU A 90 4.36 13.41 -12.60
CA GLU A 90 5.07 13.01 -13.82
C GLU A 90 6.15 11.95 -13.58
N GLY A 91 6.52 11.69 -12.31
CA GLY A 91 7.58 10.74 -11.96
C GLY A 91 7.56 10.35 -10.49
N GLY A 92 8.59 9.59 -10.07
CA GLY A 92 8.67 9.04 -8.72
C GLY A 92 7.75 7.84 -8.51
N TYR A 93 7.39 7.12 -9.57
CA TYR A 93 6.56 5.93 -9.46
C TYR A 93 6.84 4.90 -10.55
N THR A 94 6.41 3.66 -10.27
CA THR A 94 6.34 2.55 -11.23
C THR A 94 5.00 1.85 -11.06
N ILE A 95 4.37 1.38 -12.14
CA ILE A 95 3.10 0.64 -12.11
C ILE A 95 3.35 -0.75 -12.69
N HIS A 96 3.04 -1.79 -11.92
CA HIS A 96 3.04 -3.18 -12.35
C HIS A 96 1.61 -3.71 -12.45
N CYS A 97 1.21 -4.11 -13.66
CA CYS A 97 -0.06 -4.82 -13.88
C CYS A 97 0.18 -6.33 -13.75
N ALA A 98 0.31 -6.81 -12.51
CA ALA A 98 0.64 -8.20 -12.19
C ALA A 98 0.17 -8.55 -10.78
N GLU A 99 0.21 -9.84 -10.43
CA GLU A 99 -0.01 -10.31 -9.08
C GLU A 99 1.15 -9.86 -8.16
N VAL A 100 0.81 -9.45 -6.92
CA VAL A 100 1.79 -8.94 -5.94
C VAL A 100 2.90 -9.96 -5.68
N GLY A 101 2.55 -11.23 -5.44
CA GLY A 101 3.52 -12.29 -5.20
C GLY A 101 4.48 -12.48 -6.36
N ALA A 102 3.98 -12.47 -7.59
CA ALA A 102 4.81 -12.62 -8.79
C ALA A 102 5.82 -11.47 -8.96
N VAL A 103 5.42 -10.23 -8.65
CA VAL A 103 6.33 -9.08 -8.69
C VAL A 103 7.41 -9.19 -7.62
N LEU A 104 7.03 -9.60 -6.40
CA LEU A 104 7.98 -9.80 -5.31
C LEU A 104 8.98 -10.91 -5.65
N ASP A 105 8.54 -12.05 -6.21
CA ASP A 105 9.42 -13.16 -6.58
C ASP A 105 10.41 -12.80 -7.70
N ALA A 106 9.99 -11.95 -8.64
CA ALA A 106 10.82 -11.54 -9.77
C ALA A 106 11.84 -10.44 -9.43
N ARG A 107 11.68 -9.78 -8.27
CA ARG A 107 12.49 -8.64 -7.88
C ARG A 107 13.75 -9.09 -7.14
N ALA A 108 14.89 -8.48 -7.44
CA ALA A 108 16.10 -8.65 -6.62
C ALA A 108 15.89 -7.98 -5.24
N ALA A 109 16.31 -8.66 -4.18
CA ALA A 109 16.17 -8.14 -2.79
C ALA A 109 17.02 -6.89 -2.51
N ALA A 110 17.95 -6.52 -3.41
CA ALA A 110 18.93 -5.46 -3.19
C ALA A 110 18.35 -4.05 -2.97
N ASP A 111 17.09 -3.84 -3.37
CA ASP A 111 16.44 -2.53 -3.31
C ASP A 111 15.24 -2.55 -2.37
N GLY A 112 15.49 -2.66 -1.07
CA GLY A 112 14.42 -2.74 -0.06
C GLY A 112 13.46 -1.54 -0.07
N PHE A 113 12.20 -1.80 0.34
CA PHE A 113 11.20 -0.77 0.59
C PHE A 113 11.24 -0.33 2.05
N ASP A 114 11.14 0.96 2.29
CA ASP A 114 10.99 1.49 3.65
C ASP A 114 9.58 1.22 4.19
N LEU A 115 8.59 1.25 3.30
CA LEU A 115 7.19 0.99 3.61
C LEU A 115 6.58 0.04 2.59
N ILE A 116 5.93 -1.01 3.07
CA ILE A 116 5.12 -1.92 2.24
C ILE A 116 3.69 -1.86 2.75
N LEU A 117 2.77 -1.42 1.89
CA LEU A 117 1.35 -1.26 2.19
C LEU A 117 0.58 -2.32 1.42
N LEU A 118 -0.18 -3.15 2.11
CA LEU A 118 -0.89 -4.29 1.54
C LEU A 118 -2.38 -4.21 1.94
N ASP A 119 -3.26 -4.15 0.93
CA ASP A 119 -4.71 -4.21 1.10
C ASP A 119 -5.29 -5.37 0.25
N PRO A 120 -4.97 -6.63 0.60
CA PRO A 120 -5.44 -7.77 -0.17
C PRO A 120 -6.96 -7.92 -0.08
N PRO A 121 -7.62 -8.51 -1.10
CA PRO A 121 -9.02 -8.92 -0.98
C PRO A 121 -9.26 -9.74 0.28
N TYR A 122 -10.39 -9.52 0.94
CA TYR A 122 -10.70 -10.17 2.23
C TYR A 122 -10.78 -11.71 2.19
N ASP A 123 -10.83 -12.31 1.01
CA ASP A 123 -10.94 -13.76 0.80
C ASP A 123 -9.57 -14.45 0.63
N ILE A 124 -8.47 -13.71 0.75
CA ILE A 124 -7.13 -14.31 0.65
C ILE A 124 -6.81 -15.13 1.90
N ASP A 125 -6.82 -16.45 1.75
CA ASP A 125 -6.45 -17.39 2.81
C ASP A 125 -4.92 -17.44 3.06
N ASN A 126 -4.11 -16.83 2.21
CA ASN A 126 -2.65 -16.89 2.24
C ASN A 126 -1.96 -15.55 2.57
N ALA A 127 -2.62 -14.66 3.31
CA ALA A 127 -2.04 -13.37 3.70
C ALA A 127 -0.69 -13.50 4.43
N GLY A 128 -0.49 -14.56 5.22
CA GLY A 128 0.80 -14.87 5.85
C GLY A 128 1.91 -15.11 4.84
N PHE A 129 1.62 -15.83 3.77
CA PHE A 129 2.57 -16.12 2.71
C PHE A 129 3.02 -14.86 1.94
N ILE A 130 2.07 -13.94 1.70
CA ILE A 130 2.41 -12.64 1.08
C ILE A 130 3.25 -11.80 2.03
N LEU A 131 2.97 -11.83 3.34
CA LEU A 131 3.80 -11.15 4.35
C LEU A 131 5.22 -11.69 4.37
N ASP A 132 5.41 -13.01 4.34
CA ASP A 132 6.75 -13.62 4.33
C ASP A 132 7.53 -13.25 3.06
N ARG A 133 6.88 -13.22 1.89
CA ARG A 133 7.50 -12.72 0.65
C ARG A 133 7.86 -11.24 0.75
N ALA A 134 6.95 -10.41 1.24
CA ALA A 134 7.19 -8.98 1.40
C ALA A 134 8.35 -8.68 2.37
N ALA A 135 8.53 -9.52 3.40
CA ALA A 135 9.62 -9.39 4.35
C ALA A 135 11.00 -9.39 3.70
N HIS A 136 11.21 -10.20 2.64
CA HIS A 136 12.48 -10.25 1.90
C HIS A 136 12.81 -8.96 1.15
N HIS A 137 11.83 -8.08 0.97
CA HIS A 137 11.98 -6.80 0.27
C HIS A 137 11.86 -5.59 1.21
N LEU A 138 11.81 -5.83 2.52
CA LEU A 138 11.77 -4.76 3.51
C LEU A 138 13.19 -4.26 3.80
N ALA A 139 13.37 -2.95 3.77
CA ALA A 139 14.63 -2.32 4.18
C ALA A 139 14.87 -2.51 5.69
N ASP A 140 16.12 -2.32 6.12
CA ASP A 140 16.45 -2.25 7.55
C ASP A 140 15.57 -1.18 8.21
N ASN A 141 14.93 -1.51 9.33
CA ASN A 141 13.95 -0.65 10.00
C ASN A 141 12.67 -0.33 9.21
N GLY A 142 12.42 -1.03 8.10
CA GLY A 142 11.19 -0.87 7.31
C GLY A 142 9.95 -1.33 8.05
N LEU A 143 8.78 -0.96 7.52
CA LEU A 143 7.48 -1.27 8.10
C LEU A 143 6.54 -1.85 7.04
N ILE A 144 5.89 -2.95 7.36
CA ILE A 144 4.77 -3.48 6.58
C ILE A 144 3.47 -3.10 7.29
N VAL A 145 2.50 -2.59 6.55
CA VAL A 145 1.14 -2.36 7.02
C VAL A 145 0.19 -3.21 6.18
N LEU A 146 -0.54 -4.09 6.85
CA LEU A 146 -1.57 -4.91 6.25
C LEU A 146 -2.96 -4.40 6.67
N GLU A 147 -3.79 -4.02 5.70
CA GLU A 147 -5.21 -3.81 5.93
C GLU A 147 -5.93 -5.16 5.93
N ARG A 148 -6.78 -5.38 6.93
CA ARG A 148 -7.62 -6.57 7.06
C ARG A 148 -8.98 -6.25 7.65
N ALA A 149 -9.97 -7.11 7.43
CA ALA A 149 -11.24 -7.01 8.15
C ALA A 149 -11.01 -7.20 9.66
N THR A 150 -11.59 -6.33 10.49
CA THR A 150 -11.44 -6.38 11.95
C THR A 150 -11.88 -7.71 12.56
N ARG A 151 -12.84 -8.38 11.93
CA ARG A 151 -13.36 -9.69 12.36
C ARG A 151 -12.45 -10.89 12.06
N ARG A 152 -11.43 -10.72 11.21
CA ARG A 152 -10.47 -11.76 10.89
C ARG A 152 -9.27 -11.68 11.84
N GLU A 153 -8.76 -12.84 12.26
CA GLU A 153 -7.50 -12.89 12.99
C GLU A 153 -6.34 -12.38 12.12
N PRO A 154 -5.36 -11.72 12.71
CA PRO A 154 -4.16 -11.30 11.97
C PRO A 154 -3.41 -12.54 11.48
N PRO A 155 -2.93 -12.54 10.22
CA PRO A 155 -2.13 -13.65 9.73
C PRO A 155 -0.82 -13.77 10.51
N GLU A 156 -0.38 -15.01 10.70
CA GLU A 156 0.94 -15.30 11.22
C GLU A 156 1.98 -15.24 10.09
N SER A 157 3.19 -14.83 10.43
CA SER A 157 4.36 -14.79 9.54
C SER A 157 5.56 -15.36 10.28
N GLY A 158 6.34 -16.18 9.59
CA GLY A 158 7.60 -16.72 10.13
C GLY A 158 8.69 -15.65 10.23
N ALA A 159 8.72 -14.72 9.29
CA ALA A 159 9.76 -13.70 9.15
C ALA A 159 9.46 -12.38 9.90
N LEU A 160 8.20 -12.13 10.22
CA LEU A 160 7.75 -10.85 10.75
C LEU A 160 7.20 -10.96 12.17
N ARG A 161 7.37 -9.89 12.93
CA ARG A 161 6.73 -9.67 14.23
C ARG A 161 5.70 -8.56 14.11
N ARG A 162 4.46 -8.86 14.47
CA ARG A 162 3.42 -7.84 14.57
C ARG A 162 3.66 -6.98 15.81
N ILE A 163 3.69 -5.65 15.61
CA ILE A 163 3.98 -4.68 16.68
C ILE A 163 2.75 -3.91 17.13
N ARG A 164 1.74 -3.75 16.26
CA ARG A 164 0.55 -2.94 16.57
C ARG A 164 -0.61 -3.26 15.65
N ASP A 165 -1.84 -3.16 16.20
CA ASP A 165 -3.09 -3.11 15.46
C ASP A 165 -3.78 -1.76 15.70
N VAL A 166 -4.30 -1.15 14.64
CA VAL A 166 -5.07 0.10 14.71
C VAL A 166 -6.40 -0.11 14.00
N LYS A 167 -7.49 -0.11 14.77
CA LYS A 167 -8.85 -0.30 14.26
C LYS A 167 -9.42 1.00 13.71
N SER A 168 -10.10 0.92 12.58
CA SER A 168 -10.86 2.02 11.98
C SER A 168 -12.11 1.46 11.31
N GLY A 169 -13.24 1.48 12.02
CA GLY A 169 -14.47 0.84 11.58
C GLY A 169 -14.33 -0.67 11.43
N ASP A 170 -14.71 -1.19 10.27
CA ASP A 170 -14.63 -2.63 9.95
C ASP A 170 -13.24 -3.08 9.48
N SER A 171 -12.29 -2.15 9.33
CA SER A 171 -10.92 -2.42 8.94
C SER A 171 -9.95 -2.30 10.12
N THR A 172 -8.89 -3.08 10.09
CA THR A 172 -7.76 -3.00 11.02
C THR A 172 -6.47 -2.91 10.22
N LEU A 173 -5.63 -1.94 10.56
CA LEU A 173 -4.26 -1.83 10.08
C LEU A 173 -3.36 -2.59 11.05
N SER A 174 -2.77 -3.68 10.58
CA SER A 174 -1.79 -4.47 11.34
C SER A 174 -0.38 -4.11 10.88
N LEU A 175 0.47 -3.72 11.82
CA LEU A 175 1.83 -3.25 11.57
C LEU A 175 2.84 -4.34 11.91
N PHE A 176 3.78 -4.58 11.00
CA PHE A 176 4.79 -5.62 11.13
C PHE A 176 6.18 -5.07 10.86
N VAL A 177 7.17 -5.62 11.57
CA VAL A 177 8.61 -5.40 11.35
C VAL A 177 9.31 -6.75 11.23
N ILE A 178 10.52 -6.78 10.69
CA ILE A 178 11.35 -8.00 10.67
C ILE A 178 11.49 -8.51 12.10
N ARG A 179 11.43 -9.83 12.23
CA ARG A 179 11.70 -10.53 13.50
C ARG A 179 13.21 -10.56 13.71
N ASP A 180 13.66 -10.09 14.89
CA ASP A 180 15.05 -10.18 15.33
C ASP A 180 15.51 -11.63 15.50
#